data_9d74c903743f9366030529cf0a6a1150
#
_entry.id   9d74c903743f9366030529cf0a6a1150
#
_cell.length_a   1.000
_cell.length_b   1.000
_cell.length_c   1.000
_cell.angle_alpha   90.00
_cell.angle_beta   90.00
_cell.angle_gamma   90.00
#
_symmetry.space_group_name_H-M   'P 1'
#
loop_
_entity.id
_entity.type
_entity.pdbx_description
1 polymer ?
#
loop_
_entity_poly.entity_id
_entity_poly.type
_entity_poly.pdbx_seq_one_letter_code
_entity_poly.pdbx_strand_id
1 'polypeptide(L)'
;MNSKIVIYRTHIEITDYDIGDCPPIEKTFSVFDIITHKRIPKGMIYDSENRILMLPRGIDIGYLERMLQVTTSKVITDIDPIGDTGQIMLKYKPRDDVQKEAIKFMLSSGEYYRNENSTMLSVNLNTGKGKTYCAIAVMAFIQMRSIVITDSVGWLNQWKNFIIEYTDITADEIYLISGAPSFAMLYNRDISQYKVILSTHSTLKSIGDKQGWDKIRDFFKYCQIGVKFYDEAHLNFDNMFQIDCYSNTFITYYLTATPSRSDQGEDIIFQYYFKNVPSINLFDEDNDPHTKYAAIRFNSHPTPSNISECKGKYGLNRIKYIDYLIRTPNFEKILIVLVNIAINKPGKHLFYVGTNDAILYVREMIYKHFPSLIGCVGIYTSIIPADRKKAELEKKIILSTTKSAGAAMDIKGLVETVNLAEPFKSKVLAQQTLGRTRDDGTMYKDVVDTAFYYTRKFYEYKKPIFDRYASECVEINLTDNELDRKVDQIQEERKHLIFPIEIHEDPIS
;
A
#
# COMPACT_ATOMS: atom_id res chain seq x y z
N MET A 1 -4.41 21.28 36.83
CA MET A 1 -3.94 21.58 35.44
C MET A 1 -4.76 22.72 34.90
N ASN A 2 -4.13 23.70 34.22
CA ASN A 2 -4.86 24.74 33.46
C ASN A 2 -5.05 24.36 32.02
N SER A 3 -4.84 23.07 31.68
CA SER A 3 -4.94 22.57 30.35
C SER A 3 -6.33 22.80 29.75
N LYS A 4 -6.39 23.08 28.44
CA LYS A 4 -7.63 23.30 27.70
C LYS A 4 -7.67 22.40 26.51
N ILE A 5 -8.82 21.82 26.19
CA ILE A 5 -9.05 21.02 24.99
C ILE A 5 -9.62 21.94 23.92
N VAL A 6 -8.92 22.02 22.79
CA VAL A 6 -9.34 22.74 21.59
C VAL A 6 -9.53 21.71 20.47
N ILE A 7 -10.71 21.65 19.89
CA ILE A 7 -11.06 20.69 18.85
C ILE A 7 -11.05 21.40 17.51
N TYR A 8 -10.12 20.96 16.63
CA TYR A 8 -10.08 21.37 15.23
C TYR A 8 -10.81 20.37 14.32
N ARG A 9 -10.96 20.69 13.06
CA ARG A 9 -11.60 19.80 12.07
C ARG A 9 -10.82 18.51 11.85
N THR A 10 -9.49 18.56 11.95
CA THR A 10 -8.56 17.47 11.62
C THR A 10 -7.83 16.87 12.81
N HIS A 11 -7.77 17.57 13.95
CA HIS A 11 -7.03 17.13 15.14
C HIS A 11 -7.59 17.77 16.42
N ILE A 12 -7.03 17.41 17.55
CA ILE A 12 -7.33 17.96 18.87
C ILE A 12 -6.03 18.53 19.45
N GLU A 13 -6.08 19.71 20.03
CA GLU A 13 -4.98 20.29 20.79
C GLU A 13 -5.32 20.33 22.27
N ILE A 14 -4.36 19.96 23.11
CA ILE A 14 -4.39 20.16 24.55
C ILE A 14 -3.33 21.22 24.86
N THR A 15 -3.77 22.44 25.18
CA THR A 15 -2.90 23.57 25.47
C THR A 15 -2.51 23.60 26.94
N ASP A 16 -1.42 24.30 27.28
CA ASP A 16 -0.82 24.32 28.61
C ASP A 16 -0.53 22.92 29.17
N TYR A 17 -0.01 22.04 28.30
CA TYR A 17 0.33 20.66 28.60
C TYR A 17 1.84 20.47 28.70
N ASP A 18 2.29 19.72 29.72
CA ASP A 18 3.67 19.26 29.83
C ASP A 18 3.73 17.72 29.74
N ILE A 19 4.81 17.20 29.15
CA ILE A 19 5.02 15.75 29.14
C ILE A 19 5.14 15.24 30.56
N GLY A 20 4.35 14.23 30.90
CA GLY A 20 4.20 13.71 32.25
C GLY A 20 2.91 14.16 32.94
N ASP A 21 2.19 15.14 32.42
CA ASP A 21 0.92 15.62 32.97
C ASP A 21 -0.17 14.54 32.95
N CYS A 22 -0.19 13.72 31.89
CA CYS A 22 -1.13 12.64 31.78
C CYS A 22 -0.49 11.36 31.20
N PRO A 23 0.29 10.61 32.02
CA PRO A 23 0.95 9.39 31.60
C PRO A 23 0.04 8.35 30.91
N PRO A 24 -1.25 8.18 31.28
CA PRO A 24 -2.15 7.28 30.58
C PRO A 24 -2.35 7.64 29.11
N ILE A 25 -2.51 8.92 28.77
CA ILE A 25 -2.65 9.38 27.38
C ILE A 25 -1.34 9.11 26.62
N GLU A 26 -0.21 9.53 27.18
CA GLU A 26 1.11 9.35 26.58
C GLU A 26 1.42 7.87 26.33
N LYS A 27 1.07 7.00 27.27
CA LYS A 27 1.20 5.55 27.13
C LYS A 27 0.31 4.99 26.04
N THR A 28 -0.91 5.48 25.90
CA THR A 28 -1.88 5.03 24.90
C THR A 28 -1.38 5.34 23.49
N PHE A 29 -0.82 6.54 23.27
CA PHE A 29 -0.35 7.02 21.96
C PHE A 29 1.16 6.85 21.76
N SER A 30 1.78 5.87 22.41
CA SER A 30 3.18 5.49 22.20
C SER A 30 3.36 3.98 22.17
N VAL A 31 4.28 3.53 21.31
CA VAL A 31 4.67 2.12 21.21
C VAL A 31 6.01 1.92 21.91
N PHE A 32 6.18 0.82 22.64
CA PHE A 32 7.45 0.48 23.25
C PHE A 32 8.41 -0.09 22.20
N ASP A 33 9.48 0.62 21.94
CA ASP A 33 10.55 0.15 21.06
C ASP A 33 11.52 -0.74 21.85
N ILE A 34 11.55 -2.01 21.48
CA ILE A 34 12.39 -3.02 22.12
C ILE A 34 13.89 -2.74 21.86
N ILE A 35 14.22 -2.02 20.79
CA ILE A 35 15.64 -1.73 20.42
C ILE A 35 16.20 -0.63 21.32
N THR A 36 15.50 0.45 21.42
CA THR A 36 15.93 1.63 22.19
C THR A 36 15.51 1.58 23.65
N HIS A 37 14.68 0.61 24.05
CA HIS A 37 14.02 0.52 25.35
C HIS A 37 13.27 1.80 25.76
N LYS A 38 12.77 2.53 24.77
CA LYS A 38 12.00 3.77 24.97
C LYS A 38 10.62 3.63 24.35
N ARG A 39 9.69 4.44 24.88
CA ARG A 39 8.41 4.64 24.20
C ARG A 39 8.59 5.67 23.09
N ILE A 40 8.15 5.30 21.88
CA ILE A 40 8.14 6.16 20.72
C ILE A 40 6.71 6.66 20.53
N PRO A 41 6.48 7.99 20.54
CA PRO A 41 5.18 8.54 20.22
C PRO A 41 4.68 8.08 18.84
N LYS A 42 3.41 7.67 18.82
CA LYS A 42 2.70 7.24 17.63
C LYS A 42 1.27 7.79 17.69
N GLY A 43 0.90 8.63 16.75
CA GLY A 43 -0.41 9.29 16.81
C GLY A 43 -0.53 10.36 17.90
N MET A 44 0.59 10.94 18.35
CA MET A 44 0.63 12.16 19.14
C MET A 44 1.85 13.00 18.78
N ILE A 45 1.71 14.33 18.82
CA ILE A 45 2.79 15.29 18.63
C ILE A 45 2.81 16.23 19.82
N TYR A 46 3.98 16.45 20.38
CA TYR A 46 4.17 17.41 21.46
C TYR A 46 5.05 18.58 21.00
N ASP A 47 4.49 19.77 21.00
CA ASP A 47 5.18 21.04 20.80
C ASP A 47 5.62 21.58 22.17
N SER A 48 6.90 21.44 22.47
CA SER A 48 7.48 21.85 23.75
C SER A 48 7.60 23.38 23.89
N GLU A 49 7.69 24.12 22.78
CA GLU A 49 7.81 25.59 22.82
C GLU A 49 6.47 26.23 23.20
N ASN A 50 5.39 25.73 22.62
CA ASN A 50 4.04 26.24 22.86
C ASN A 50 3.29 25.45 23.94
N ARG A 51 3.86 24.37 24.48
CA ARG A 51 3.25 23.46 25.46
C ARG A 51 1.91 22.92 24.96
N ILE A 52 1.90 22.40 23.73
CA ILE A 52 0.71 21.86 23.07
C ILE A 52 0.92 20.38 22.80
N LEU A 53 -0.02 19.54 23.26
CA LEU A 53 -0.12 18.15 22.83
C LEU A 53 -1.20 18.02 21.75
N MET A 54 -0.82 17.58 20.57
CA MET A 54 -1.75 17.32 19.45
C MET A 54 -2.11 15.84 19.42
N LEU A 55 -3.40 15.55 19.26
CA LEU A 55 -3.97 14.20 19.22
C LEU A 55 -4.93 14.05 18.02
N PRO A 56 -5.20 12.81 17.57
CA PRO A 56 -6.13 12.56 16.49
C PRO A 56 -7.57 13.00 16.77
N ARG A 57 -8.24 13.54 15.77
CA ARG A 57 -9.63 14.05 15.89
C ARG A 57 -10.65 12.97 16.28
N GLY A 58 -10.41 11.71 15.90
CA GLY A 58 -11.32 10.59 16.16
C GLY A 58 -11.30 10.06 17.59
N ILE A 59 -10.48 10.62 18.49
CA ILE A 59 -10.45 10.22 19.91
C ILE A 59 -11.76 10.64 20.61
N ASP A 60 -12.18 9.83 21.55
CA ASP A 60 -13.30 10.13 22.42
C ASP A 60 -12.98 11.35 23.33
N ILE A 61 -13.66 12.45 23.09
CA ILE A 61 -13.48 13.69 23.85
C ILE A 61 -13.79 13.48 25.32
N GLY A 62 -14.87 12.75 25.64
CA GLY A 62 -15.22 12.44 27.03
C GLY A 62 -14.13 11.60 27.75
N TYR A 63 -13.38 10.80 27.01
CA TYR A 63 -12.20 10.12 27.56
C TYR A 63 -11.11 11.14 27.94
N LEU A 64 -10.79 12.08 27.03
CA LEU A 64 -9.79 13.12 27.27
C LEU A 64 -10.20 14.04 28.46
N GLU A 65 -11.45 14.49 28.50
CA GLU A 65 -11.98 15.32 29.56
C GLU A 65 -11.85 14.65 30.95
N ARG A 66 -12.17 13.35 31.02
CA ARG A 66 -12.02 12.58 32.28
C ARG A 66 -10.55 12.41 32.67
N MET A 67 -9.66 12.11 31.73
CA MET A 67 -8.24 11.89 32.01
C MET A 67 -7.52 13.16 32.43
N LEU A 68 -7.86 14.29 31.84
CA LEU A 68 -7.26 15.60 32.12
C LEU A 68 -7.99 16.37 33.22
N GLN A 69 -9.18 15.92 33.62
CA GLN A 69 -10.07 16.63 34.55
C GLN A 69 -10.42 18.05 34.08
N VAL A 70 -10.65 18.22 32.81
CA VAL A 70 -11.00 19.49 32.16
C VAL A 70 -12.21 19.30 31.27
N THR A 71 -12.87 20.39 30.92
CA THR A 71 -13.94 20.40 29.90
C THR A 71 -13.42 20.95 28.57
N THR A 72 -14.04 20.56 27.48
CA THR A 72 -13.72 21.10 26.16
C THR A 72 -13.89 22.62 26.15
N SER A 73 -12.81 23.33 25.84
CA SER A 73 -12.79 24.80 25.94
C SER A 73 -13.29 25.46 24.65
N LYS A 74 -13.01 24.87 23.50
CA LYS A 74 -13.36 25.45 22.19
C LYS A 74 -13.45 24.40 21.10
N VAL A 75 -14.42 24.57 20.20
CA VAL A 75 -14.49 23.86 18.93
C VAL A 75 -14.24 24.86 17.81
N ILE A 76 -13.24 24.61 16.98
CA ILE A 76 -12.88 25.45 15.85
C ILE A 76 -13.62 24.90 14.61
N THR A 77 -14.54 25.70 14.11
CA THR A 77 -15.32 25.38 12.90
C THR A 77 -14.83 26.11 11.64
N ASP A 78 -14.00 27.15 11.86
CA ASP A 78 -13.43 27.94 10.77
C ASP A 78 -12.60 27.04 9.84
N ILE A 79 -12.68 27.31 8.56
CA ILE A 79 -11.91 26.62 7.51
C ILE A 79 -11.07 27.64 6.76
N ASP A 80 -9.96 27.18 6.20
CA ASP A 80 -9.17 27.98 5.27
C ASP A 80 -9.98 28.25 3.97
N PRO A 81 -9.62 29.28 3.22
CA PRO A 81 -10.26 29.53 1.91
C PRO A 81 -10.21 28.29 1.04
N ILE A 82 -11.32 27.96 0.39
CA ILE A 82 -11.47 26.80 -0.49
C ILE A 82 -11.47 27.27 -1.94
N GLY A 83 -10.66 26.62 -2.77
CA GLY A 83 -10.67 26.82 -4.21
C GLY A 83 -11.87 26.10 -4.86
N ASP A 84 -12.65 26.86 -5.60
CA ASP A 84 -13.71 26.31 -6.46
C ASP A 84 -13.08 25.69 -7.72
N THR A 85 -13.48 24.50 -8.09
CA THR A 85 -13.02 23.82 -9.31
C THR A 85 -13.96 24.02 -10.49
N GLY A 86 -15.08 24.65 -10.27
CA GLY A 86 -16.19 24.64 -11.23
C GLY A 86 -16.76 23.24 -11.44
N GLN A 87 -17.64 23.10 -12.42
CA GLN A 87 -18.25 21.84 -12.75
C GLN A 87 -17.21 20.84 -13.28
N ILE A 88 -17.21 19.64 -12.72
CA ILE A 88 -16.45 18.48 -13.18
C ILE A 88 -17.44 17.44 -13.66
N MET A 89 -17.29 16.99 -14.91
CA MET A 89 -18.18 15.99 -15.49
C MET A 89 -17.57 14.59 -15.35
N LEU A 90 -18.35 13.66 -14.79
CA LEU A 90 -17.99 12.24 -14.78
C LEU A 90 -18.34 11.61 -16.14
N LYS A 91 -17.38 10.89 -16.72
CA LYS A 91 -17.58 10.15 -17.99
C LYS A 91 -18.33 8.84 -17.79
N TYR A 92 -18.29 8.27 -16.59
CA TYR A 92 -18.91 6.98 -16.28
C TYR A 92 -19.78 7.07 -15.04
N LYS A 93 -20.85 6.28 -15.02
CA LYS A 93 -21.72 6.10 -13.84
C LYS A 93 -21.09 5.07 -12.88
N PRO A 94 -21.48 5.05 -11.60
CA PRO A 94 -21.10 3.98 -10.68
C PRO A 94 -21.44 2.60 -11.28
N ARG A 95 -20.49 1.68 -11.23
CA ARG A 95 -20.59 0.35 -11.85
C ARG A 95 -21.64 -0.54 -11.17
N ASP A 96 -21.70 -0.46 -9.84
CA ASP A 96 -22.50 -1.35 -9.00
C ASP A 96 -23.07 -0.60 -7.78
N ASP A 97 -23.88 -1.29 -6.99
CA ASP A 97 -24.53 -0.70 -5.82
C ASP A 97 -23.51 -0.43 -4.70
N VAL A 98 -22.43 -1.20 -4.60
CA VAL A 98 -21.35 -0.96 -3.64
C VAL A 98 -20.71 0.41 -3.86
N GLN A 99 -20.43 0.77 -5.13
CA GLN A 99 -19.91 2.10 -5.46
C GLN A 99 -20.95 3.20 -5.19
N LYS A 100 -22.22 2.96 -5.49
CA LYS A 100 -23.30 3.93 -5.20
C LYS A 100 -23.41 4.21 -3.71
N GLU A 101 -23.41 3.15 -2.89
CA GLU A 101 -23.49 3.29 -1.43
C GLU A 101 -22.25 3.99 -0.84
N ALA A 102 -21.05 3.66 -1.32
CA ALA A 102 -19.84 4.36 -0.90
C ALA A 102 -19.91 5.86 -1.21
N ILE A 103 -20.35 6.23 -2.41
CA ILE A 103 -20.49 7.62 -2.83
C ILE A 103 -21.57 8.34 -2.01
N LYS A 104 -22.75 7.73 -1.79
CA LYS A 104 -23.78 8.29 -0.91
C LYS A 104 -23.25 8.56 0.49
N PHE A 105 -22.54 7.58 1.07
CA PHE A 105 -21.91 7.71 2.38
C PHE A 105 -20.92 8.88 2.40
N MET A 106 -20.03 8.98 1.42
CA MET A 106 -19.04 10.05 1.33
C MET A 106 -19.66 11.42 1.16
N LEU A 107 -20.74 11.52 0.41
CA LEU A 107 -21.51 12.75 0.21
C LEU A 107 -22.50 13.05 1.36
N SER A 108 -22.55 12.20 2.39
CA SER A 108 -23.50 12.32 3.50
C SER A 108 -24.95 12.48 3.03
N SER A 109 -25.35 11.71 2.03
CA SER A 109 -26.68 11.81 1.39
C SER A 109 -27.59 10.64 1.77
N GLY A 110 -28.90 10.85 1.71
CA GLY A 110 -29.90 9.85 2.01
C GLY A 110 -29.87 9.39 3.46
N GLU A 111 -29.79 8.08 3.68
CA GLU A 111 -29.71 7.46 5.02
C GLU A 111 -28.41 7.77 5.77
N TYR A 112 -27.38 8.21 5.05
CA TYR A 112 -26.08 8.61 5.60
C TYR A 112 -25.99 10.10 5.94
N TYR A 113 -27.13 10.83 5.94
CA TYR A 113 -27.14 12.24 6.28
C TYR A 113 -26.52 12.49 7.66
N ARG A 114 -25.58 13.42 7.72
CA ARG A 114 -24.88 13.84 8.94
C ARG A 114 -24.96 15.36 9.05
N ASN A 115 -24.97 15.83 10.30
CA ASN A 115 -24.82 17.26 10.54
C ASN A 115 -23.41 17.74 10.13
N GLU A 116 -23.22 19.02 9.93
CA GLU A 116 -22.00 19.66 9.37
C GLU A 116 -20.71 19.40 10.15
N ASN A 117 -20.78 18.69 11.28
CA ASN A 117 -19.63 18.42 12.16
C ASN A 117 -18.81 17.18 11.75
N SER A 118 -19.26 16.42 10.76
CA SER A 118 -18.49 15.25 10.27
C SER A 118 -17.44 15.69 9.26
N THR A 119 -16.24 15.98 9.77
CA THR A 119 -15.12 16.51 8.97
C THR A 119 -14.17 15.42 8.46
N MET A 120 -14.35 14.18 8.91
CA MET A 120 -13.51 13.04 8.62
C MET A 120 -14.38 11.80 8.37
N LEU A 121 -14.11 11.04 7.33
CA LEU A 121 -14.85 9.84 6.97
C LEU A 121 -13.89 8.71 6.57
N SER A 122 -14.14 7.49 7.03
CA SER A 122 -13.40 6.29 6.64
C SER A 122 -14.22 5.45 5.68
N VAL A 123 -13.62 5.06 4.55
CA VAL A 123 -14.26 4.28 3.50
C VAL A 123 -13.48 2.99 3.29
N ASN A 124 -14.06 1.90 3.75
CA ASN A 124 -13.44 0.58 3.72
C ASN A 124 -14.10 -0.27 2.63
N LEU A 125 -13.38 -0.46 1.53
CA LEU A 125 -13.81 -1.23 0.37
C LEU A 125 -12.76 -2.29 0.03
N ASN A 126 -13.18 -3.48 -0.34
CA ASN A 126 -12.28 -4.51 -0.85
C ASN A 126 -11.44 -4.00 -2.04
N THR A 127 -10.25 -4.59 -2.20
CA THR A 127 -9.40 -4.32 -3.36
C THR A 127 -10.17 -4.62 -4.64
N GLY A 128 -10.10 -3.71 -5.63
CA GLY A 128 -10.79 -3.88 -6.92
C GLY A 128 -12.25 -3.40 -6.96
N LYS A 129 -12.85 -3.05 -5.82
CA LYS A 129 -14.24 -2.52 -5.78
C LYS A 129 -14.36 -1.03 -6.17
N GLY A 130 -13.25 -0.41 -6.58
CA GLY A 130 -13.27 0.93 -7.17
C GLY A 130 -13.24 2.08 -6.17
N LYS A 131 -12.49 1.94 -5.06
CA LYS A 131 -12.22 3.06 -4.11
C LYS A 131 -11.83 4.36 -4.82
N THR A 132 -10.89 4.25 -5.76
CA THR A 132 -10.38 5.37 -6.56
C THR A 132 -11.50 6.04 -7.36
N TYR A 133 -12.37 5.25 -8.00
CA TYR A 133 -13.52 5.79 -8.73
C TYR A 133 -14.48 6.51 -7.79
N CYS A 134 -14.82 5.94 -6.63
CA CYS A 134 -15.71 6.57 -5.66
C CYS A 134 -15.17 7.93 -5.20
N ALA A 135 -13.87 8.02 -4.91
CA ALA A 135 -13.24 9.29 -4.53
C ALA A 135 -13.27 10.32 -5.66
N ILE A 136 -12.99 9.91 -6.91
CA ILE A 136 -13.06 10.79 -8.09
C ILE A 136 -14.52 11.26 -8.33
N ALA A 137 -15.49 10.38 -8.16
CA ALA A 137 -16.90 10.76 -8.24
C ALA A 137 -17.26 11.82 -7.18
N VAL A 138 -16.78 11.65 -5.96
CA VAL A 138 -16.99 12.62 -4.88
C VAL A 138 -16.32 13.95 -5.17
N MET A 139 -15.09 13.97 -5.73
CA MET A 139 -14.43 15.20 -6.20
C MET A 139 -15.31 15.97 -7.19
N ALA A 140 -15.90 15.25 -8.15
CA ALA A 140 -16.79 15.86 -9.16
C ALA A 140 -18.08 16.45 -8.56
N PHE A 141 -18.64 15.82 -7.54
CA PHE A 141 -19.84 16.31 -6.87
C PHE A 141 -19.59 17.48 -5.93
N ILE A 142 -18.47 17.46 -5.18
CA ILE A 142 -18.17 18.49 -4.16
C ILE A 142 -17.67 19.78 -4.81
N GLN A 143 -17.00 19.71 -5.95
CA GLN A 143 -16.49 20.86 -6.71
C GLN A 143 -15.50 21.74 -5.92
N MET A 144 -14.77 21.15 -4.99
CA MET A 144 -13.72 21.80 -4.20
C MET A 144 -12.36 21.32 -4.63
N ARG A 145 -11.37 22.21 -4.62
CA ARG A 145 -9.99 21.80 -4.90
C ARG A 145 -9.57 20.70 -3.94
N SER A 146 -9.10 19.61 -4.53
CA SER A 146 -8.82 18.37 -3.80
C SER A 146 -7.33 18.05 -3.79
N ILE A 147 -6.86 17.44 -2.70
CA ILE A 147 -5.56 16.79 -2.65
C ILE A 147 -5.72 15.29 -2.44
N VAL A 148 -4.95 14.49 -3.21
CA VAL A 148 -4.80 13.05 -2.96
C VAL A 148 -3.39 12.79 -2.47
N ILE A 149 -3.29 12.08 -1.34
CA ILE A 149 -2.04 11.74 -0.68
C ILE A 149 -1.89 10.22 -0.68
N THR A 150 -0.81 9.74 -1.30
CA THR A 150 -0.52 8.31 -1.49
C THR A 150 0.83 7.91 -0.90
N ASP A 151 1.14 6.60 -0.91
CA ASP A 151 2.43 6.09 -0.40
C ASP A 151 3.59 6.34 -1.36
N SER A 152 3.37 6.27 -2.68
CA SER A 152 4.45 6.33 -3.66
C SER A 152 4.14 7.18 -4.89
N VAL A 153 5.20 7.69 -5.55
CA VAL A 153 5.08 8.47 -6.79
C VAL A 153 4.44 7.65 -7.92
N GLY A 154 4.63 6.33 -7.95
CA GLY A 154 3.98 5.46 -8.93
C GLY A 154 2.46 5.51 -8.82
N TRP A 155 1.93 5.59 -7.61
CA TRP A 155 0.49 5.70 -7.38
C TRP A 155 -0.06 7.09 -7.76
N LEU A 156 0.74 8.16 -7.60
CA LEU A 156 0.33 9.50 -8.07
C LEU A 156 0.05 9.50 -9.57
N ASN A 157 0.93 8.86 -10.36
CA ASN A 157 0.72 8.76 -11.80
C ASN A 157 -0.51 7.93 -12.16
N GLN A 158 -0.78 6.86 -11.40
CA GLN A 158 -1.98 6.05 -11.56
C GLN A 158 -3.25 6.86 -11.24
N TRP A 159 -3.25 7.61 -10.14
CA TRP A 159 -4.34 8.52 -9.79
C TRP A 159 -4.56 9.58 -10.87
N LYS A 160 -3.49 10.20 -11.38
CA LYS A 160 -3.56 11.15 -12.49
C LYS A 160 -4.26 10.55 -13.71
N ASN A 161 -3.87 9.33 -14.09
CA ASN A 161 -4.47 8.64 -15.23
C ASN A 161 -5.96 8.33 -15.00
N PHE A 162 -6.35 7.88 -13.81
CA PHE A 162 -7.75 7.60 -13.48
C PHE A 162 -8.61 8.87 -13.44
N ILE A 163 -8.07 9.98 -12.91
CA ILE A 163 -8.80 11.27 -12.92
C ILE A 163 -9.09 11.68 -14.38
N ILE A 164 -8.10 11.63 -15.26
CA ILE A 164 -8.26 11.96 -16.68
C ILE A 164 -9.21 10.96 -17.38
N GLU A 165 -9.13 9.69 -17.05
CA GLU A 165 -9.98 8.64 -17.61
C GLU A 165 -11.45 8.83 -17.21
N TYR A 166 -11.71 9.12 -15.94
CA TYR A 166 -13.07 9.11 -15.39
C TYR A 166 -13.77 10.48 -15.43
N THR A 167 -13.03 11.56 -15.66
CA THR A 167 -13.59 12.93 -15.68
C THR A 167 -13.15 13.69 -16.93
N ASP A 168 -13.69 14.89 -17.10
CA ASP A 168 -13.27 15.87 -18.09
C ASP A 168 -12.04 16.69 -17.68
N ILE A 169 -11.48 16.45 -16.49
CA ILE A 169 -10.25 17.09 -16.02
C ILE A 169 -9.07 16.74 -16.94
N THR A 170 -8.36 17.75 -17.40
CA THR A 170 -7.19 17.62 -18.26
C THR A 170 -5.90 17.41 -17.45
N ALA A 171 -4.84 16.95 -18.13
CA ALA A 171 -3.55 16.74 -17.48
C ALA A 171 -2.94 18.02 -16.87
N ASP A 172 -3.27 19.20 -17.43
CA ASP A 172 -2.76 20.50 -17.01
C ASP A 172 -3.49 21.05 -15.78
N GLU A 173 -4.68 20.56 -15.50
CA GLU A 173 -5.46 20.90 -14.32
C GLU A 173 -5.10 20.03 -13.08
N ILE A 174 -4.11 19.13 -13.23
CA ILE A 174 -3.61 18.25 -12.16
C ILE A 174 -2.15 18.58 -11.86
N TYR A 175 -1.85 18.98 -10.62
CA TYR A 175 -0.47 19.26 -10.21
C TYR A 175 0.12 18.09 -9.42
N LEU A 176 1.32 17.62 -9.84
CA LEU A 176 2.06 16.55 -9.15
C LEU A 176 3.18 17.13 -8.29
N ILE A 177 3.16 16.81 -6.99
CA ILE A 177 4.24 17.11 -6.05
C ILE A 177 5.01 15.82 -5.77
N SER A 178 6.11 15.59 -6.49
CA SER A 178 6.96 14.40 -6.38
C SER A 178 8.23 14.62 -5.56
N GLY A 179 8.42 15.81 -4.96
CA GLY A 179 9.55 16.16 -4.12
C GLY A 179 9.64 17.67 -3.85
N ALA A 180 10.66 18.09 -3.12
CA ALA A 180 10.84 19.50 -2.74
C ALA A 180 10.92 20.49 -3.92
N PRO A 181 11.57 20.15 -5.06
CA PRO A 181 11.58 21.07 -6.20
C PRO A 181 10.18 21.35 -6.76
N SER A 182 9.37 20.31 -6.99
CA SER A 182 8.00 20.48 -7.49
C SER A 182 7.09 21.20 -6.48
N PHE A 183 7.31 20.97 -5.19
CA PHE A 183 6.63 21.73 -4.13
C PHE A 183 6.95 23.21 -4.17
N ALA A 184 8.23 23.58 -4.28
CA ALA A 184 8.66 24.97 -4.36
C ALA A 184 8.16 25.66 -5.65
N MET A 185 8.17 24.95 -6.77
CA MET A 185 7.70 25.48 -8.06
C MET A 185 6.21 25.83 -8.06
N LEU A 186 5.40 25.18 -7.21
CA LEU A 186 3.96 25.44 -7.12
C LEU A 186 3.66 26.90 -6.73
N TYR A 187 4.47 27.49 -5.86
CA TYR A 187 4.30 28.88 -5.42
C TYR A 187 4.58 29.93 -6.52
N ASN A 188 5.17 29.51 -7.65
CA ASN A 188 5.37 30.32 -8.82
C ASN A 188 4.31 30.09 -9.92
N ARG A 189 3.27 29.31 -9.62
CA ARG A 189 2.20 28.96 -10.55
C ARG A 189 0.90 29.65 -10.16
N ASP A 190 0.06 29.89 -11.12
CA ASP A 190 -1.33 30.26 -10.83
C ASP A 190 -2.08 29.02 -10.31
N ILE A 191 -2.39 29.03 -9.02
CA ILE A 191 -3.05 27.91 -8.37
C ILE A 191 -4.48 27.71 -8.87
N SER A 192 -5.12 28.75 -9.44
CA SER A 192 -6.51 28.68 -9.90
C SER A 192 -6.70 27.67 -11.04
N GLN A 193 -5.65 27.43 -11.83
CA GLN A 193 -5.69 26.45 -12.93
C GLN A 193 -5.77 24.99 -12.46
N TYR A 194 -5.41 24.68 -11.20
CA TYR A 194 -5.36 23.32 -10.71
C TYR A 194 -6.63 22.94 -9.95
N LYS A 195 -7.30 21.88 -10.38
CA LYS A 195 -8.45 21.29 -9.71
C LYS A 195 -8.05 20.25 -8.69
N VAL A 196 -6.98 19.49 -9.01
CA VAL A 196 -6.48 18.39 -8.15
C VAL A 196 -4.96 18.52 -7.97
N ILE A 197 -4.54 18.35 -6.71
CA ILE A 197 -3.13 18.25 -6.35
C ILE A 197 -2.84 16.82 -5.89
N LEU A 198 -1.74 16.24 -6.35
CA LEU A 198 -1.32 14.88 -5.98
C LEU A 198 0.02 14.96 -5.26
N SER A 199 0.15 14.30 -4.10
CA SER A 199 1.40 14.25 -3.35
C SER A 199 1.58 12.91 -2.63
N THR A 200 2.79 12.63 -2.13
CA THR A 200 3.03 11.48 -1.26
C THR A 200 3.18 11.91 0.19
N HIS A 201 2.83 11.00 1.10
CA HIS A 201 3.07 11.18 2.54
C HIS A 201 4.54 11.55 2.81
N SER A 202 5.47 10.82 2.20
CA SER A 202 6.91 11.02 2.39
C SER A 202 7.40 12.39 1.88
N THR A 203 6.82 12.91 0.80
CA THR A 203 7.16 14.23 0.28
C THR A 203 6.74 15.33 1.25
N LEU A 204 5.46 15.33 1.68
CA LEU A 204 4.96 16.35 2.61
C LEU A 204 5.68 16.27 3.96
N LYS A 205 5.89 15.05 4.48
CA LYS A 205 6.67 14.85 5.71
C LYS A 205 8.09 15.40 5.58
N SER A 206 8.81 15.06 4.50
CA SER A 206 10.18 15.54 4.31
C SER A 206 10.28 17.06 4.23
N ILE A 207 9.25 17.72 3.70
CA ILE A 207 9.18 19.20 3.67
C ILE A 207 8.92 19.73 5.07
N GLY A 208 7.94 19.17 5.80
CA GLY A 208 7.65 19.55 7.17
C GLY A 208 8.85 19.39 8.10
N ASP A 209 9.53 18.24 8.03
CA ASP A 209 10.71 17.94 8.87
C ASP A 209 11.91 18.86 8.56
N LYS A 210 12.10 19.27 7.28
CA LYS A 210 13.26 20.05 6.87
C LYS A 210 13.04 21.58 6.85
N GLN A 211 11.80 22.01 6.62
CA GLN A 211 11.46 23.41 6.41
C GLN A 211 10.49 23.97 7.46
N GLY A 212 10.08 23.12 8.42
CA GLY A 212 9.07 23.42 9.43
C GLY A 212 7.66 23.03 9.00
N TRP A 213 6.87 22.54 9.95
CA TRP A 213 5.50 22.07 9.70
C TRP A 213 4.53 23.21 9.39
N ASP A 214 4.82 24.45 9.80
CA ASP A 214 4.07 25.65 9.37
C ASP A 214 4.09 25.81 7.85
N LYS A 215 5.17 25.38 7.19
CA LYS A 215 5.23 25.37 5.73
C LYS A 215 4.18 24.46 5.09
N ILE A 216 3.82 23.37 5.77
CA ILE A 216 2.73 22.47 5.33
C ILE A 216 1.38 23.15 5.55
N ARG A 217 1.19 23.86 6.67
CA ARG A 217 -0.04 24.65 6.93
C ARG A 217 -0.22 25.72 5.87
N ASP A 218 0.83 26.51 5.59
CA ASP A 218 0.83 27.55 4.56
C ASP A 218 0.52 26.96 3.17
N PHE A 219 1.04 25.78 2.87
CA PHE A 219 0.77 25.08 1.63
C PHE A 219 -0.71 24.77 1.46
N PHE A 220 -1.36 24.16 2.46
CA PHE A 220 -2.79 23.85 2.39
C PHE A 220 -3.64 25.11 2.19
N LYS A 221 -3.29 26.19 2.92
CA LYS A 221 -3.95 27.49 2.83
C LYS A 221 -3.71 28.14 1.46
N TYR A 222 -2.45 28.19 0.99
CA TYR A 222 -2.11 28.76 -0.32
C TYR A 222 -2.82 28.03 -1.44
N CYS A 223 -2.83 26.71 -1.39
CA CYS A 223 -3.51 25.89 -2.40
C CYS A 223 -5.02 25.88 -2.26
N GLN A 224 -5.58 26.46 -1.20
CA GLN A 224 -7.02 26.51 -0.95
C GLN A 224 -7.67 25.10 -1.03
N ILE A 225 -7.06 24.13 -0.36
CA ILE A 225 -7.52 22.73 -0.38
C ILE A 225 -8.78 22.59 0.46
N GLY A 226 -9.91 22.24 -0.18
CA GLY A 226 -11.17 21.92 0.50
C GLY A 226 -11.29 20.47 0.89
N VAL A 227 -10.81 19.56 0.04
CA VAL A 227 -10.98 18.11 0.22
C VAL A 227 -9.64 17.39 0.22
N LYS A 228 -9.46 16.50 1.19
CA LYS A 228 -8.26 15.67 1.33
C LYS A 228 -8.61 14.19 1.28
N PHE A 229 -7.94 13.44 0.41
CA PHE A 229 -8.06 11.98 0.31
C PHE A 229 -6.72 11.34 0.67
N TYR A 230 -6.76 10.40 1.61
CA TYR A 230 -5.66 9.49 1.88
C TYR A 230 -5.96 8.13 1.25
N ASP A 231 -5.12 7.72 0.31
CA ASP A 231 -5.21 6.39 -0.28
C ASP A 231 -4.36 5.39 0.51
N GLU A 232 -4.92 4.20 0.76
CA GLU A 232 -4.35 3.17 1.62
C GLU A 232 -3.96 3.72 3.02
N ALA A 233 -4.90 4.41 3.67
CA ALA A 233 -4.72 5.13 4.93
C ALA A 233 -4.08 4.30 6.06
N HIS A 234 -4.17 2.96 5.99
CA HIS A 234 -3.55 2.07 6.96
C HIS A 234 -2.01 1.98 6.83
N LEU A 235 -1.39 2.41 5.73
CA LEU A 235 0.06 2.24 5.50
C LEU A 235 0.93 3.22 6.28
N ASN A 236 0.58 4.50 6.27
CA ASN A 236 1.42 5.59 6.78
C ASN A 236 0.68 6.48 7.79
N PHE A 237 0.02 5.87 8.77
CA PHE A 237 -0.87 6.63 9.66
C PHE A 237 -0.16 7.71 10.48
N ASP A 238 1.11 7.51 10.88
CA ASP A 238 1.89 8.53 11.57
C ASP A 238 2.09 9.79 10.72
N ASN A 239 2.46 9.58 9.44
CA ASN A 239 2.65 10.70 8.50
C ASN A 239 1.31 11.37 8.19
N MET A 240 0.26 10.58 8.05
CA MET A 240 -1.11 11.04 7.86
C MET A 240 -1.55 11.92 9.03
N PHE A 241 -1.36 11.45 10.27
CA PHE A 241 -1.68 12.21 11.46
C PHE A 241 -0.89 13.53 11.53
N GLN A 242 0.42 13.50 11.25
CA GLN A 242 1.23 14.71 11.22
C GLN A 242 0.69 15.73 10.20
N ILE A 243 0.31 15.29 9.01
CA ILE A 243 -0.28 16.16 7.98
C ILE A 243 -1.63 16.71 8.47
N ASP A 244 -2.45 15.89 9.16
CA ASP A 244 -3.74 16.30 9.69
C ASP A 244 -3.59 17.43 10.75
N CYS A 245 -2.56 17.38 11.59
CA CYS A 245 -2.29 18.43 12.57
C CYS A 245 -1.95 19.79 11.95
N TYR A 246 -1.47 19.80 10.71
CA TYR A 246 -1.04 21.01 10.02
C TYR A 246 -1.87 21.29 8.75
N SER A 247 -3.08 20.77 8.66
CA SER A 247 -4.02 21.05 7.59
C SER A 247 -5.40 21.39 8.16
N ASN A 248 -6.14 22.26 7.49
CA ASN A 248 -7.48 22.67 7.91
C ASN A 248 -8.44 22.60 6.72
N THR A 249 -8.70 21.35 6.29
CA THR A 249 -9.57 21.06 5.15
C THR A 249 -11.03 20.98 5.56
N PHE A 250 -11.94 21.27 4.63
CA PHE A 250 -13.38 21.12 4.85
C PHE A 250 -13.75 19.69 5.20
N ILE A 251 -13.21 18.69 4.45
CA ILE A 251 -13.44 17.28 4.72
C ILE A 251 -12.20 16.43 4.36
N THR A 252 -11.98 15.36 5.15
CA THR A 252 -10.94 14.37 4.92
C THR A 252 -11.53 12.98 4.75
N TYR A 253 -11.13 12.28 3.69
CA TYR A 253 -11.50 10.90 3.41
C TYR A 253 -10.31 9.97 3.58
N TYR A 254 -10.49 8.90 4.36
CA TYR A 254 -9.52 7.83 4.56
C TYR A 254 -9.99 6.59 3.81
N LEU A 255 -9.31 6.28 2.71
CA LEU A 255 -9.63 5.15 1.85
C LEU A 255 -8.75 3.97 2.21
N THR A 256 -9.32 2.82 2.50
CA THR A 256 -8.56 1.59 2.78
C THR A 256 -9.32 0.33 2.40
N ALA A 257 -8.58 -0.73 2.07
CA ALA A 257 -9.13 -2.09 1.95
C ALA A 257 -8.96 -2.90 3.24
N THR A 258 -8.15 -2.41 4.18
CA THR A 258 -7.77 -3.14 5.40
C THR A 258 -7.72 -2.16 6.56
N PRO A 259 -8.81 -2.02 7.34
CA PRO A 259 -8.90 -1.08 8.45
C PRO A 259 -8.16 -1.60 9.71
N SER A 260 -6.91 -2.08 9.55
CA SER A 260 -6.07 -2.61 10.64
C SER A 260 -4.59 -2.49 10.30
N ARG A 261 -3.75 -2.60 11.34
CA ARG A 261 -2.29 -2.56 11.22
C ARG A 261 -1.69 -3.94 11.49
N SER A 262 -0.53 -4.21 10.90
CA SER A 262 0.20 -5.47 11.12
C SER A 262 0.92 -5.53 12.47
N ASP A 263 1.36 -4.40 13.00
CA ASP A 263 1.92 -4.29 14.35
C ASP A 263 0.79 -4.11 15.36
N GLN A 264 0.77 -4.95 16.39
CA GLN A 264 -0.32 -4.96 17.37
C GLN A 264 -0.37 -3.66 18.21
N GLY A 265 0.78 -3.08 18.54
CA GLY A 265 0.84 -1.83 19.29
C GLY A 265 0.35 -0.65 18.45
N GLU A 266 0.78 -0.59 17.19
CA GLU A 266 0.31 0.43 16.24
C GLU A 266 -1.17 0.24 15.89
N ASP A 267 -1.67 -1.00 15.82
CA ASP A 267 -3.08 -1.27 15.54
C ASP A 267 -4.00 -0.73 16.62
N ILE A 268 -3.62 -0.88 17.88
CA ILE A 268 -4.37 -0.28 19.01
C ILE A 268 -4.48 1.24 18.84
N ILE A 269 -3.38 1.93 18.51
CA ILE A 269 -3.38 3.37 18.31
C ILE A 269 -4.23 3.75 17.09
N PHE A 270 -4.12 2.97 16.00
CA PHE A 270 -4.93 3.14 14.80
C PHE A 270 -6.43 3.00 15.08
N GLN A 271 -6.85 2.03 15.90
CA GLN A 271 -8.24 1.88 16.32
C GLN A 271 -8.72 3.09 17.16
N TYR A 272 -7.88 3.64 18.04
CA TYR A 272 -8.20 4.87 18.77
C TYR A 272 -8.34 6.08 17.82
N TYR A 273 -7.49 6.16 16.81
CA TYR A 273 -7.53 7.22 15.79
C TYR A 273 -8.88 7.30 15.08
N PHE A 274 -9.42 6.14 14.71
CA PHE A 274 -10.66 6.04 13.95
C PHE A 274 -11.92 5.78 14.77
N LYS A 275 -11.81 5.71 16.11
CA LYS A 275 -12.91 5.28 16.99
C LYS A 275 -14.23 6.04 16.76
N ASN A 276 -14.15 7.36 16.61
CA ASN A 276 -15.31 8.22 16.38
C ASN A 276 -15.34 8.84 14.97
N VAL A 277 -14.54 8.31 14.06
CA VAL A 277 -14.62 8.67 12.64
C VAL A 277 -15.72 7.82 12.00
N PRO A 278 -16.79 8.43 11.47
CA PRO A 278 -17.81 7.68 10.76
C PRO A 278 -17.20 6.84 9.65
N SER A 279 -17.57 5.57 9.61
CA SER A 279 -17.01 4.62 8.66
C SER A 279 -18.08 3.81 7.95
N ILE A 280 -17.86 3.51 6.67
CA ILE A 280 -18.60 2.52 5.94
C ILE A 280 -17.70 1.33 5.63
N ASN A 281 -18.20 0.13 5.90
CA ASN A 281 -17.51 -1.12 5.63
C ASN A 281 -18.34 -1.89 4.59
N LEU A 282 -17.98 -1.73 3.34
CA LEU A 282 -18.60 -2.44 2.22
C LEU A 282 -17.67 -3.58 1.78
N PHE A 283 -17.37 -4.45 2.74
CA PHE A 283 -16.77 -5.74 2.45
C PHE A 283 -17.89 -6.67 2.04
N ASP A 284 -17.84 -7.14 0.81
CA ASP A 284 -18.70 -8.22 0.36
C ASP A 284 -18.33 -9.46 1.17
N GLU A 285 -19.16 -9.81 2.16
CA GLU A 285 -19.05 -11.10 2.88
C GLU A 285 -19.34 -12.26 1.93
N ASP A 286 -20.11 -11.99 0.88
CA ASP A 286 -20.47 -12.92 -0.21
C ASP A 286 -19.53 -12.83 -1.42
N ASN A 287 -18.34 -12.21 -1.31
CA ASN A 287 -17.37 -12.28 -2.38
C ASN A 287 -17.00 -13.75 -2.58
N ASP A 288 -17.54 -14.35 -3.61
CA ASP A 288 -17.01 -15.60 -4.13
C ASP A 288 -15.51 -15.40 -4.36
N PRO A 289 -14.65 -16.06 -3.59
CA PRO A 289 -13.23 -15.85 -3.74
C PRO A 289 -12.83 -16.39 -5.12
N HIS A 290 -12.34 -15.50 -5.98
CA HIS A 290 -12.00 -15.85 -7.36
C HIS A 290 -10.60 -16.46 -7.50
N THR A 291 -9.70 -16.12 -6.57
CA THR A 291 -8.30 -16.53 -6.63
C THR A 291 -8.07 -17.82 -5.86
N LYS A 292 -7.49 -18.82 -6.52
CA LYS A 292 -7.00 -20.04 -5.86
C LYS A 292 -5.66 -19.78 -5.18
N TYR A 293 -5.43 -20.44 -4.05
CA TYR A 293 -4.19 -20.36 -3.31
C TYR A 293 -3.46 -21.71 -3.28
N ALA A 294 -2.13 -21.69 -3.47
CA ALA A 294 -1.29 -22.87 -3.31
C ALA A 294 -0.03 -22.55 -2.50
N ALA A 295 0.15 -23.21 -1.36
CA ALA A 295 1.41 -23.21 -0.63
C ALA A 295 2.33 -24.30 -1.19
N ILE A 296 3.48 -23.89 -1.75
CA ILE A 296 4.51 -24.80 -2.25
C ILE A 296 5.57 -24.91 -1.17
N ARG A 297 5.61 -26.01 -0.46
CA ARG A 297 6.47 -26.25 0.69
C ARG A 297 7.65 -27.11 0.28
N PHE A 298 8.85 -26.70 0.65
CA PHE A 298 10.11 -27.42 0.35
C PHE A 298 11.13 -27.21 1.46
N ASN A 299 12.26 -27.91 1.37
CA ASN A 299 13.40 -27.76 2.27
C ASN A 299 14.61 -27.20 1.51
N SER A 300 15.17 -26.09 1.98
CA SER A 300 16.38 -25.48 1.41
C SER A 300 17.69 -26.14 1.88
N HIS A 301 17.62 -27.05 2.85
CA HIS A 301 18.76 -27.74 3.47
C HIS A 301 19.86 -26.82 4.03
N PRO A 302 19.52 -25.86 4.91
CA PRO A 302 20.51 -24.96 5.48
C PRO A 302 21.46 -25.67 6.44
N THR A 303 22.71 -25.29 6.41
CA THR A 303 23.67 -25.66 7.47
C THR A 303 23.37 -24.85 8.75
N PRO A 304 23.86 -25.28 9.93
CA PRO A 304 23.75 -24.47 11.15
C PRO A 304 24.31 -23.05 11.00
N SER A 305 25.39 -22.88 10.21
CA SER A 305 25.95 -21.56 9.88
C SER A 305 24.96 -20.70 9.12
N ASN A 306 24.33 -21.23 8.07
CA ASN A 306 23.33 -20.51 7.30
C ASN A 306 22.15 -20.04 8.18
N ILE A 307 21.67 -20.92 9.07
CA ILE A 307 20.59 -20.56 10.01
C ILE A 307 21.05 -19.43 10.93
N SER A 308 22.27 -19.51 11.45
CA SER A 308 22.86 -18.49 12.34
C SER A 308 23.01 -17.14 11.63
N GLU A 309 23.53 -17.14 10.40
CA GLU A 309 23.72 -15.93 9.58
C GLU A 309 22.41 -15.24 9.22
N CYS A 310 21.36 -16.03 8.95
CA CYS A 310 20.03 -15.54 8.64
C CYS A 310 19.24 -15.08 9.88
N LYS A 311 19.78 -15.30 11.10
CA LYS A 311 19.18 -14.85 12.34
C LYS A 311 19.49 -13.38 12.56
N GLY A 312 18.47 -12.52 12.63
CA GLY A 312 18.60 -11.14 13.05
C GLY A 312 18.41 -10.99 14.57
N LYS A 313 18.69 -9.80 15.09
CA LYS A 313 18.56 -9.48 16.52
C LYS A 313 17.16 -9.78 17.07
N TYR A 314 16.11 -9.61 16.26
CA TYR A 314 14.71 -9.74 16.66
C TYR A 314 13.90 -10.69 15.76
N GLY A 315 14.55 -11.59 15.05
CA GLY A 315 13.87 -12.52 14.17
C GLY A 315 14.70 -12.90 12.94
N LEU A 316 14.05 -13.07 11.79
CA LEU A 316 14.70 -13.37 10.53
C LEU A 316 15.35 -12.11 9.94
N ASN A 317 16.64 -12.19 9.62
CA ASN A 317 17.29 -11.22 8.74
C ASN A 317 16.87 -11.50 7.29
N ARG A 318 15.85 -10.77 6.82
CA ARG A 318 15.24 -11.01 5.51
C ARG A 318 16.21 -10.92 4.34
N ILE A 319 17.14 -9.95 4.37
CA ILE A 319 18.10 -9.75 3.28
C ILE A 319 19.06 -10.94 3.19
N LYS A 320 19.66 -11.33 4.30
CA LYS A 320 20.57 -12.49 4.34
C LYS A 320 19.85 -13.80 4.00
N TYR A 321 18.61 -13.95 4.46
CA TYR A 321 17.82 -15.13 4.13
C TYR A 321 17.50 -15.20 2.63
N ILE A 322 17.10 -14.11 2.01
CA ILE A 322 16.81 -14.06 0.57
C ILE A 322 18.08 -14.39 -0.23
N ASP A 323 19.21 -13.77 0.13
CA ASP A 323 20.49 -14.01 -0.55
C ASP A 323 20.97 -15.47 -0.40
N TYR A 324 20.75 -16.08 0.76
CA TYR A 324 20.96 -17.51 0.96
C TYR A 324 20.02 -18.34 0.09
N LEU A 325 18.72 -18.09 0.20
CA LEU A 325 17.67 -18.90 -0.42
C LEU A 325 17.84 -19.03 -1.94
N ILE A 326 18.01 -17.90 -2.64
CA ILE A 326 18.11 -17.86 -4.10
C ILE A 326 19.34 -18.59 -4.67
N ARG A 327 20.31 -18.93 -3.82
CA ARG A 327 21.54 -19.68 -4.20
C ARG A 327 21.44 -21.17 -3.90
N THR A 328 20.33 -21.64 -3.32
CA THR A 328 20.16 -23.06 -3.01
C THR A 328 19.71 -23.87 -4.22
N PRO A 329 20.20 -25.12 -4.37
CA PRO A 329 19.79 -25.97 -5.50
C PRO A 329 18.28 -26.20 -5.58
N ASN A 330 17.61 -26.36 -4.44
CA ASN A 330 16.18 -26.61 -4.43
C ASN A 330 15.37 -25.37 -4.83
N PHE A 331 15.84 -24.17 -4.52
CA PHE A 331 15.23 -22.95 -5.03
C PHE A 331 15.37 -22.86 -6.56
N GLU A 332 16.54 -23.15 -7.12
CA GLU A 332 16.77 -23.17 -8.56
C GLU A 332 15.82 -24.14 -9.25
N LYS A 333 15.62 -25.36 -8.70
CA LYS A 333 14.67 -26.35 -9.21
C LYS A 333 13.22 -25.84 -9.17
N ILE A 334 12.79 -25.22 -8.07
CA ILE A 334 11.46 -24.64 -7.94
C ILE A 334 11.25 -23.52 -8.97
N LEU A 335 12.24 -22.66 -9.15
CA LEU A 335 12.19 -21.60 -10.16
C LEU A 335 12.00 -22.19 -11.55
N ILE A 336 12.74 -23.23 -11.94
CA ILE A 336 12.59 -23.91 -13.22
C ILE A 336 11.17 -24.42 -13.40
N VAL A 337 10.59 -25.09 -12.40
CA VAL A 337 9.22 -25.61 -12.45
C VAL A 337 8.20 -24.49 -12.61
N LEU A 338 8.33 -23.40 -11.83
CA LEU A 338 7.37 -22.29 -11.87
C LEU A 338 7.45 -21.50 -13.16
N VAL A 339 8.67 -21.26 -13.68
CA VAL A 339 8.86 -20.60 -14.97
C VAL A 339 8.33 -21.44 -16.11
N ASN A 340 8.54 -22.77 -16.10
CA ASN A 340 7.96 -23.66 -17.09
C ASN A 340 6.43 -23.62 -17.10
N ILE A 341 5.79 -23.56 -15.92
CA ILE A 341 4.33 -23.38 -15.81
C ILE A 341 3.92 -22.03 -16.41
N ALA A 342 4.66 -20.96 -16.12
CA ALA A 342 4.36 -19.61 -16.62
C ALA A 342 4.50 -19.51 -18.14
N ILE A 343 5.46 -20.21 -18.75
CA ILE A 343 5.65 -20.25 -20.21
C ILE A 343 4.41 -20.90 -20.88
N ASN A 344 3.93 -21.99 -20.32
CA ASN A 344 2.87 -22.82 -20.89
C ASN A 344 1.45 -22.32 -20.60
N LYS A 345 1.29 -21.29 -19.74
CA LYS A 345 0.00 -20.65 -19.47
C LYS A 345 -0.14 -19.32 -20.20
N PRO A 346 -1.30 -19.00 -20.78
CA PRO A 346 -1.55 -17.67 -21.32
C PRO A 346 -1.60 -16.63 -20.18
N GLY A 347 -1.37 -15.35 -20.50
CA GLY A 347 -1.43 -14.24 -19.54
C GLY A 347 -0.08 -13.88 -18.94
N LYS A 348 -0.11 -12.94 -17.98
CA LYS A 348 1.07 -12.41 -17.29
C LYS A 348 1.23 -13.07 -15.92
N HIS A 349 2.47 -13.21 -15.47
CA HIS A 349 2.83 -13.84 -14.20
C HIS A 349 3.70 -12.88 -13.38
N LEU A 350 3.29 -12.58 -12.16
CA LEU A 350 4.01 -11.69 -11.25
C LEU A 350 4.75 -12.51 -10.18
N PHE A 351 6.07 -12.37 -10.11
CA PHE A 351 6.91 -13.06 -9.13
C PHE A 351 7.50 -12.06 -8.14
N TYR A 352 7.18 -12.21 -6.85
CA TYR A 352 7.78 -11.42 -5.79
C TYR A 352 9.11 -12.01 -5.35
N VAL A 353 10.16 -11.17 -5.46
CA VAL A 353 11.52 -11.47 -5.03
C VAL A 353 12.01 -10.32 -4.17
N GLY A 354 12.34 -10.55 -2.93
CA GLY A 354 12.35 -9.55 -1.86
C GLY A 354 13.38 -8.41 -1.95
N THR A 355 14.38 -8.46 -2.84
CA THR A 355 15.40 -7.40 -3.02
C THR A 355 15.73 -7.19 -4.49
N ASN A 356 16.25 -5.99 -4.83
CA ASN A 356 16.64 -5.68 -6.21
C ASN A 356 17.79 -6.58 -6.70
N ASP A 357 18.78 -6.87 -5.86
CA ASP A 357 19.89 -7.73 -6.23
C ASP A 357 19.43 -9.17 -6.47
N ALA A 358 18.51 -9.67 -5.64
CA ALA A 358 17.90 -10.98 -5.82
C ALA A 358 17.05 -11.04 -7.11
N ILE A 359 16.34 -9.97 -7.46
CA ILE A 359 15.58 -9.86 -8.72
C ILE A 359 16.50 -10.00 -9.92
N LEU A 360 17.63 -9.29 -9.93
CA LEU A 360 18.61 -9.38 -11.02
C LEU A 360 19.20 -10.80 -11.11
N TYR A 361 19.57 -11.39 -9.98
CA TYR A 361 20.08 -12.75 -9.92
C TYR A 361 19.06 -13.78 -10.43
N VAL A 362 17.81 -13.71 -10.00
CA VAL A 362 16.72 -14.59 -10.44
C VAL A 362 16.45 -14.43 -11.93
N ARG A 363 16.50 -13.21 -12.48
CA ARG A 363 16.36 -12.98 -13.91
C ARG A 363 17.47 -13.68 -14.73
N GLU A 364 18.73 -13.54 -14.30
CA GLU A 364 19.84 -14.23 -14.97
C GLU A 364 19.72 -15.76 -14.86
N MET A 365 19.23 -16.28 -13.74
CA MET A 365 18.95 -17.71 -13.58
C MET A 365 17.83 -18.16 -14.54
N ILE A 366 16.77 -17.35 -14.71
CA ILE A 366 15.73 -17.63 -15.71
C ILE A 366 16.33 -17.68 -17.12
N TYR A 367 17.15 -16.73 -17.50
CA TYR A 367 17.79 -16.69 -18.82
C TYR A 367 18.76 -17.85 -19.04
N LYS A 368 19.48 -18.28 -18.02
CA LYS A 368 20.34 -19.47 -18.06
C LYS A 368 19.57 -20.73 -18.41
N HIS A 369 18.40 -20.95 -17.79
CA HIS A 369 17.60 -22.14 -18.00
C HIS A 369 16.59 -22.01 -19.16
N PHE A 370 16.20 -20.80 -19.50
CA PHE A 370 15.21 -20.48 -20.52
C PHE A 370 15.69 -19.35 -21.45
N PRO A 371 16.69 -19.60 -22.34
CA PRO A 371 17.22 -18.56 -23.22
C PRO A 371 16.17 -17.90 -24.10
N SER A 372 15.10 -18.62 -24.46
CA SER A 372 13.97 -18.09 -25.24
C SER A 372 13.19 -16.97 -24.51
N LEU A 373 13.39 -16.81 -23.20
CA LEU A 373 12.76 -15.75 -22.42
C LEU A 373 13.59 -14.46 -22.34
N ILE A 374 14.76 -14.40 -22.98
CA ILE A 374 15.53 -13.16 -23.08
C ILE A 374 14.65 -12.07 -23.69
N GLY A 375 14.50 -10.95 -22.98
CA GLY A 375 13.59 -9.87 -23.38
C GLY A 375 12.12 -10.05 -22.97
N CYS A 376 11.70 -11.23 -22.49
CA CYS A 376 10.33 -11.52 -22.06
C CYS A 376 10.12 -11.44 -20.55
N VAL A 377 11.19 -11.24 -19.76
CA VAL A 377 11.15 -11.04 -18.30
C VAL A 377 11.30 -9.56 -18.00
N GLY A 378 10.27 -8.96 -17.40
CA GLY A 378 10.26 -7.57 -16.97
C GLY A 378 10.68 -7.43 -15.50
N ILE A 379 11.16 -6.25 -15.15
CA ILE A 379 11.46 -5.87 -13.77
C ILE A 379 10.62 -4.64 -13.42
N TYR A 380 9.88 -4.72 -12.33
CA TYR A 380 9.11 -3.59 -11.83
C TYR A 380 9.50 -3.25 -10.39
N THR A 381 10.50 -2.40 -10.24
CA THR A 381 10.97 -1.88 -8.95
C THR A 381 11.51 -0.46 -9.08
N SER A 382 12.08 0.08 -8.00
CA SER A 382 12.69 1.42 -7.99
C SER A 382 13.93 1.56 -8.87
N ILE A 383 14.58 0.45 -9.26
CA ILE A 383 15.77 0.51 -10.15
C ILE A 383 15.41 0.80 -11.61
N ILE A 384 14.15 0.60 -11.99
CA ILE A 384 13.70 0.87 -13.36
C ILE A 384 13.18 2.31 -13.45
N PRO A 385 13.68 3.11 -14.40
CA PRO A 385 13.19 4.46 -14.65
C PRO A 385 11.68 4.49 -14.93
N ALA A 386 11.01 5.56 -14.52
CA ALA A 386 9.56 5.67 -14.58
C ALA A 386 8.99 5.54 -16.01
N ASP A 387 9.69 6.06 -17.00
CA ASP A 387 9.35 5.99 -18.43
C ASP A 387 9.36 4.57 -18.99
N ARG A 388 10.21 3.68 -18.44
CA ARG A 388 10.33 2.28 -18.85
C ARG A 388 9.41 1.32 -18.11
N LYS A 389 8.92 1.69 -16.95
CA LYS A 389 8.08 0.82 -16.10
C LYS A 389 6.87 0.24 -16.82
N LYS A 390 6.23 1.03 -17.70
CA LYS A 390 5.07 0.57 -18.46
C LYS A 390 5.43 -0.57 -19.40
N ALA A 391 6.57 -0.47 -20.09
CA ALA A 391 7.06 -1.53 -21.00
C ALA A 391 7.42 -2.82 -20.25
N GLU A 392 7.96 -2.69 -19.04
CA GLU A 392 8.28 -3.85 -18.19
C GLU A 392 7.02 -4.60 -17.73
N LEU A 393 5.90 -3.91 -17.53
CA LEU A 393 4.61 -4.51 -17.18
C LEU A 393 3.92 -5.25 -18.35
N GLU A 394 4.35 -5.02 -19.58
CA GLU A 394 3.82 -5.74 -20.74
C GLU A 394 4.51 -7.10 -20.97
N LYS A 395 5.56 -7.40 -20.22
CA LYS A 395 6.29 -8.67 -20.31
C LYS A 395 5.49 -9.82 -19.72
N LYS A 396 5.76 -11.04 -20.19
CA LYS A 396 5.06 -12.26 -19.76
C LYS A 396 5.33 -12.63 -18.31
N ILE A 397 6.57 -12.52 -17.85
CA ILE A 397 6.99 -12.71 -16.48
C ILE A 397 7.48 -11.37 -15.94
N ILE A 398 6.96 -10.95 -14.79
CA ILE A 398 7.30 -9.70 -14.14
C ILE A 398 7.92 -10.02 -12.78
N LEU A 399 9.15 -9.62 -12.55
CA LEU A 399 9.83 -9.72 -11.26
C LEU A 399 9.67 -8.41 -10.50
N SER A 400 9.25 -8.49 -9.25
CA SER A 400 9.03 -7.30 -8.41
C SER A 400 9.24 -7.60 -6.93
N THR A 401 9.13 -6.58 -6.10
CA THR A 401 8.99 -6.73 -4.65
C THR A 401 7.55 -6.48 -4.23
N THR A 402 7.12 -7.03 -3.09
CA THR A 402 5.80 -6.75 -2.54
C THR A 402 5.62 -5.25 -2.27
N LYS A 403 6.69 -4.53 -1.94
CA LYS A 403 6.66 -3.07 -1.76
C LYS A 403 6.40 -2.33 -3.08
N SER A 404 6.94 -2.80 -4.19
CA SER A 404 6.82 -2.13 -5.50
C SER A 404 5.53 -2.46 -6.22
N ALA A 405 5.07 -3.72 -6.15
CA ALA A 405 3.89 -4.20 -6.85
C ALA A 405 2.83 -4.82 -5.92
N GLY A 406 3.02 -4.77 -4.60
CA GLY A 406 2.14 -5.43 -3.61
C GLY A 406 0.88 -4.68 -3.25
N ALA A 407 0.82 -3.36 -3.42
CA ALA A 407 -0.37 -2.55 -3.14
C ALA A 407 -0.75 -1.72 -4.37
N ALA A 408 -2.03 -1.51 -4.62
CA ALA A 408 -2.63 -0.56 -5.57
C ALA A 408 -2.23 -0.62 -7.07
N MET A 409 -1.36 -1.53 -7.53
CA MET A 409 -1.03 -1.61 -8.95
C MET A 409 -1.94 -2.58 -9.72
N ASP A 410 -2.52 -2.14 -10.82
CA ASP A 410 -3.31 -2.97 -11.73
C ASP A 410 -2.45 -3.47 -12.89
N ILE A 411 -2.34 -4.79 -13.03
CA ILE A 411 -1.60 -5.45 -14.13
C ILE A 411 -2.62 -6.16 -15.00
N LYS A 412 -2.97 -5.55 -16.13
CA LYS A 412 -3.93 -6.13 -17.07
C LYS A 412 -3.44 -7.48 -17.60
N GLY A 413 -4.32 -8.50 -17.53
CA GLY A 413 -4.01 -9.86 -17.97
C GLY A 413 -3.14 -10.66 -17.00
N LEU A 414 -3.07 -10.26 -15.71
CA LEU A 414 -2.39 -11.02 -14.66
C LEU A 414 -3.21 -12.27 -14.30
N VAL A 415 -2.65 -13.45 -14.52
CA VAL A 415 -3.31 -14.73 -14.22
C VAL A 415 -2.70 -15.47 -13.05
N GLU A 416 -1.49 -15.09 -12.64
CA GLU A 416 -0.79 -15.75 -11.55
C GLU A 416 0.12 -14.78 -10.81
N THR A 417 0.08 -14.85 -9.49
CA THR A 417 1.04 -14.18 -8.60
C THR A 417 1.78 -15.23 -7.79
N VAL A 418 3.09 -15.13 -7.72
CA VAL A 418 3.96 -16.06 -7.00
C VAL A 418 4.80 -15.28 -5.98
N ASN A 419 4.63 -15.56 -4.70
CA ASN A 419 5.60 -15.14 -3.69
C ASN A 419 6.77 -16.13 -3.70
N LEU A 420 7.80 -15.82 -4.49
CA LEU A 420 8.91 -16.74 -4.79
C LEU A 420 9.96 -16.76 -3.68
N ALA A 421 10.39 -15.57 -3.22
CA ALA A 421 11.49 -15.45 -2.27
C ALA A 421 11.36 -14.25 -1.32
N GLU A 422 10.14 -13.79 -1.04
CA GLU A 422 9.93 -12.64 -0.16
C GLU A 422 9.21 -13.05 1.14
N PRO A 423 9.93 -13.37 2.22
CA PRO A 423 9.33 -13.76 3.48
C PRO A 423 8.71 -12.53 4.17
N PHE A 424 7.41 -12.58 4.49
CA PHE A 424 6.71 -11.55 5.25
C PHE A 424 5.68 -12.15 6.20
N LYS A 425 5.43 -11.44 7.31
CA LYS A 425 4.49 -11.85 8.35
C LYS A 425 3.12 -11.16 8.22
N SER A 426 3.03 -10.03 7.50
CA SER A 426 1.85 -9.17 7.47
C SER A 426 0.62 -9.87 6.87
N LYS A 427 -0.47 -9.96 7.64
CA LYS A 427 -1.79 -10.41 7.17
C LYS A 427 -2.39 -9.48 6.13
N VAL A 428 -2.20 -8.17 6.34
CA VAL A 428 -2.66 -7.12 5.42
C VAL A 428 -1.99 -7.30 4.06
N LEU A 429 -0.66 -7.48 4.03
CA LEU A 429 0.07 -7.70 2.80
C LEU A 429 -0.34 -9.03 2.12
N ALA A 430 -0.64 -10.07 2.91
CA ALA A 430 -1.15 -11.34 2.38
C ALA A 430 -2.49 -11.15 1.65
N GLN A 431 -3.41 -10.43 2.25
CA GLN A 431 -4.70 -10.11 1.64
C GLN A 431 -4.54 -9.24 0.39
N GLN A 432 -3.68 -8.22 0.44
CA GLN A 432 -3.40 -7.34 -0.69
C GLN A 432 -2.76 -8.08 -1.86
N THR A 433 -1.79 -8.97 -1.61
CA THR A 433 -1.12 -9.74 -2.66
C THR A 433 -2.02 -10.81 -3.26
N LEU A 434 -2.89 -11.44 -2.45
CA LEU A 434 -3.92 -12.36 -2.93
C LEU A 434 -4.91 -11.65 -3.86
N GLY A 435 -5.36 -10.44 -3.50
CA GLY A 435 -6.30 -9.64 -4.27
C GLY A 435 -5.73 -8.99 -5.54
N ARG A 436 -4.50 -9.32 -5.96
CA ARG A 436 -3.92 -8.85 -7.24
C ARG A 436 -4.50 -9.52 -8.45
N THR A 437 -4.80 -10.79 -8.34
CA THR A 437 -5.48 -11.56 -9.36
C THR A 437 -6.98 -11.39 -9.15
N ARG A 438 -7.68 -10.86 -10.16
CA ARG A 438 -9.08 -10.42 -10.06
C ARG A 438 -10.05 -11.25 -10.89
N ASP A 439 -9.52 -12.02 -11.83
CA ASP A 439 -10.32 -12.83 -12.75
C ASP A 439 -10.50 -14.25 -12.18
N ASP A 440 -11.59 -14.90 -12.55
CA ASP A 440 -11.88 -16.26 -12.17
C ASP A 440 -10.78 -17.23 -12.63
N GLY A 441 -10.44 -18.17 -11.74
CA GLY A 441 -9.43 -19.18 -12.01
C GLY A 441 -7.97 -18.70 -11.93
N THR A 442 -7.74 -17.48 -11.46
CA THR A 442 -6.39 -16.99 -11.17
C THR A 442 -5.77 -17.69 -9.96
N MET A 443 -4.44 -17.65 -9.85
CA MET A 443 -3.69 -18.41 -8.85
C MET A 443 -2.71 -17.52 -8.09
N TYR A 444 -2.71 -17.62 -6.75
CA TYR A 444 -1.64 -17.13 -5.91
C TYR A 444 -0.83 -18.30 -5.34
N LYS A 445 0.49 -18.28 -5.52
CA LYS A 445 1.40 -19.29 -4.99
C LYS A 445 2.34 -18.67 -3.95
N ASP A 446 2.47 -19.34 -2.80
CA ASP A 446 3.41 -18.95 -1.74
C ASP A 446 4.48 -20.04 -1.61
N VAL A 447 5.73 -19.72 -1.95
CA VAL A 447 6.85 -20.65 -1.84
C VAL A 447 7.39 -20.58 -0.41
N VAL A 448 7.26 -21.68 0.33
CA VAL A 448 7.51 -21.76 1.77
C VAL A 448 8.67 -22.70 2.05
N ASP A 449 9.80 -22.13 2.45
CA ASP A 449 10.93 -22.92 2.94
C ASP A 449 10.64 -23.44 4.36
N THR A 450 10.52 -24.77 4.49
CA THR A 450 10.20 -25.42 5.75
C THR A 450 11.41 -25.63 6.66
N ALA A 451 12.62 -25.35 6.19
CA ALA A 451 13.84 -25.51 6.98
C ALA A 451 14.00 -24.41 8.04
N PHE A 452 13.54 -23.19 7.75
CA PHE A 452 13.62 -22.08 8.68
C PHE A 452 12.39 -21.96 9.57
N TYR A 453 12.62 -21.80 10.88
CA TYR A 453 11.55 -21.60 11.86
C TYR A 453 10.66 -20.40 11.53
N TYR A 454 11.27 -19.26 11.19
CA TYR A 454 10.52 -18.03 10.94
C TYR A 454 9.67 -18.08 9.68
N THR A 455 10.12 -18.72 8.60
CA THR A 455 9.33 -18.84 7.37
C THR A 455 8.09 -19.71 7.59
N ARG A 456 8.22 -20.81 8.34
CA ARG A 456 7.07 -21.61 8.78
C ARG A 456 6.10 -20.79 9.61
N LYS A 457 6.59 -20.04 10.61
CA LYS A 457 5.76 -19.18 11.45
C LYS A 457 5.07 -18.07 10.66
N PHE A 458 5.72 -17.49 9.68
CA PHE A 458 5.11 -16.47 8.81
C PHE A 458 3.99 -17.09 7.96
N TYR A 459 4.20 -18.29 7.44
CA TYR A 459 3.18 -19.04 6.72
C TYR A 459 1.98 -19.33 7.63
N GLU A 460 2.20 -19.95 8.78
CA GLU A 460 1.13 -20.26 9.76
C GLU A 460 0.33 -19.01 10.16
N TYR A 461 0.98 -17.87 10.31
CA TYR A 461 0.34 -16.61 10.67
C TYR A 461 -0.52 -16.04 9.53
N LYS A 462 -0.11 -16.23 8.28
CA LYS A 462 -0.85 -15.77 7.08
C LYS A 462 -1.97 -16.72 6.67
N LYS A 463 -1.82 -18.03 6.94
CA LYS A 463 -2.74 -19.07 6.49
C LYS A 463 -4.23 -18.74 6.71
N PRO A 464 -4.66 -18.24 7.89
CA PRO A 464 -6.07 -17.88 8.09
C PRO A 464 -6.64 -16.83 7.12
N ILE A 465 -5.77 -15.99 6.54
CA ILE A 465 -6.17 -15.02 5.51
C ILE A 465 -6.46 -15.76 4.20
N PHE A 466 -5.59 -16.69 3.81
CA PHE A 466 -5.78 -17.47 2.59
C PHE A 466 -6.99 -18.39 2.71
N ASP A 467 -7.15 -19.07 3.86
CA ASP A 467 -8.31 -19.93 4.14
C ASP A 467 -9.65 -19.17 4.09
N ARG A 468 -9.64 -17.86 4.41
CA ARG A 468 -10.84 -17.01 4.37
C ARG A 468 -11.12 -16.39 3.01
N TYR A 469 -10.08 -16.00 2.26
CA TYR A 469 -10.22 -15.13 1.08
C TYR A 469 -9.84 -15.82 -0.25
N ALA A 470 -9.40 -17.08 -0.24
CA ALA A 470 -9.17 -17.85 -1.45
C ALA A 470 -10.33 -18.79 -1.76
N SER A 471 -10.62 -19.01 -3.04
CA SER A 471 -11.67 -19.94 -3.49
C SER A 471 -11.31 -21.40 -3.22
N GLU A 472 -10.03 -21.71 -3.22
CA GLU A 472 -9.47 -23.03 -2.98
C GLU A 472 -8.09 -22.88 -2.36
N CYS A 473 -7.77 -23.67 -1.34
CA CYS A 473 -6.46 -23.71 -0.70
C CYS A 473 -5.84 -25.08 -0.83
N VAL A 474 -4.64 -25.15 -1.42
CA VAL A 474 -3.89 -26.40 -1.60
C VAL A 474 -2.50 -26.26 -0.98
N GLU A 475 -2.05 -27.28 -0.26
CA GLU A 475 -0.65 -27.42 0.20
C GLU A 475 0.05 -28.50 -0.61
N ILE A 476 1.16 -28.12 -1.26
CA ILE A 476 2.00 -29.01 -2.06
C ILE A 476 3.33 -29.14 -1.35
N ASN A 477 3.63 -30.32 -0.83
CA ASN A 477 4.93 -30.60 -0.25
C ASN A 477 5.83 -31.21 -1.33
N LEU A 478 6.95 -30.57 -1.62
CA LEU A 478 7.92 -31.03 -2.63
C LEU A 478 9.14 -31.60 -1.92
N THR A 479 9.38 -32.88 -2.11
CA THR A 479 10.63 -33.57 -1.72
C THR A 479 11.71 -33.33 -2.78
N ASP A 480 12.97 -33.53 -2.42
CA ASP A 480 14.09 -33.39 -3.35
C ASP A 480 13.92 -34.27 -4.59
N ASN A 481 13.51 -35.55 -4.39
CA ASN A 481 13.28 -36.50 -5.48
C ASN A 481 12.16 -36.04 -6.43
N GLU A 482 11.11 -35.42 -5.89
CA GLU A 482 10.01 -34.87 -6.72
C GLU A 482 10.47 -33.64 -7.50
N LEU A 483 11.30 -32.79 -6.91
CA LEU A 483 11.88 -31.64 -7.59
C LEU A 483 12.80 -32.10 -8.72
N ASP A 484 13.69 -33.07 -8.44
CA ASP A 484 14.60 -33.61 -9.46
C ASP A 484 13.82 -34.21 -10.62
N ARG A 485 12.86 -35.09 -10.34
CA ARG A 485 12.01 -35.69 -11.40
C ARG A 485 11.27 -34.64 -12.25
N LYS A 486 10.72 -33.60 -11.62
CA LYS A 486 10.03 -32.53 -12.36
C LYS A 486 10.99 -31.74 -13.24
N VAL A 487 12.21 -31.44 -12.76
CA VAL A 487 13.20 -30.73 -13.54
C VAL A 487 13.70 -31.58 -14.71
N ASP A 488 13.99 -32.88 -14.46
CA ASP A 488 14.41 -33.81 -15.51
C ASP A 488 13.34 -33.95 -16.62
N GLN A 489 12.08 -34.06 -16.24
CA GLN A 489 10.98 -34.10 -17.19
C GLN A 489 10.91 -32.81 -18.03
N ILE A 490 11.01 -31.64 -17.41
CA ILE A 490 11.01 -30.34 -18.13
C ILE A 490 12.21 -30.25 -19.09
N GLN A 491 13.38 -30.69 -18.66
CA GLN A 491 14.55 -30.69 -19.51
C GLN A 491 14.43 -31.63 -20.70
N GLU A 492 13.83 -32.81 -20.49
CA GLU A 492 13.62 -33.78 -21.56
C GLU A 492 12.58 -33.28 -22.58
N GLU A 493 11.42 -32.76 -22.11
CA GLU A 493 10.40 -32.15 -22.97
C GLU A 493 11.01 -31.03 -23.86
N ARG A 494 11.94 -30.25 -23.31
CA ARG A 494 12.56 -29.14 -24.02
C ARG A 494 13.64 -29.56 -25.03
N LYS A 495 14.32 -30.69 -24.84
CA LYS A 495 15.25 -31.22 -25.83
C LYS A 495 14.53 -31.55 -27.16
N HIS A 496 13.26 -31.96 -27.05
CA HIS A 496 12.45 -32.26 -28.26
C HIS A 496 11.89 -31.00 -28.93
N LEU A 497 11.95 -29.83 -28.29
CA LEU A 497 11.52 -28.54 -28.86
C LEU A 497 12.62 -27.77 -29.55
N ILE A 498 13.88 -28.22 -29.47
CA ILE A 498 14.98 -27.65 -30.25
C ILE A 498 14.95 -28.26 -31.65
N PHE A 499 14.15 -27.68 -32.53
CA PHE A 499 14.28 -27.95 -33.97
C PHE A 499 15.68 -27.49 -34.40
N PRO A 500 16.39 -28.29 -35.22
CA PRO A 500 17.61 -27.83 -35.87
C PRO A 500 17.22 -26.61 -36.71
N ILE A 501 17.82 -25.48 -36.45
CA ILE A 501 17.81 -24.35 -37.39
C ILE A 501 18.64 -24.85 -38.57
N GLU A 502 18.00 -25.27 -39.66
CA GLU A 502 18.66 -25.41 -40.91
C GLU A 502 19.14 -24.01 -41.33
N ILE A 503 20.44 -23.79 -41.18
CA ILE A 503 21.11 -22.64 -41.77
C ILE A 503 21.08 -22.88 -43.27
N HIS A 504 20.11 -22.31 -43.97
CA HIS A 504 20.21 -22.15 -45.39
C HIS A 504 21.33 -21.15 -45.62
N GLU A 505 22.52 -21.67 -45.96
CA GLU A 505 23.56 -20.89 -46.63
C GLU A 505 22.99 -20.50 -47.99
N ASP A 506 22.61 -19.24 -48.16
CA ASP A 506 22.37 -18.70 -49.49
C ASP A 506 23.69 -18.73 -50.26
N PRO A 507 23.74 -19.37 -51.45
CA PRO A 507 24.92 -19.32 -52.27
C PRO A 507 25.05 -17.91 -52.85
N ILE A 508 26.10 -17.22 -52.44
CA ILE A 508 26.56 -15.97 -53.06
C ILE A 508 26.89 -16.26 -54.51
N SER A 509 26.15 -15.67 -55.43
CA SER A 509 26.56 -15.41 -56.81
C SER A 509 26.27 -13.95 -57.14
#